data_c2cc36f1f06d3adc00754d2af045aa0d
#
_entry.id   c2cc36f1f06d3adc00754d2af045aa0d
#
_cell.length_a   1.000
_cell.length_b   1.000
_cell.length_c   1.000
_cell.angle_alpha   90.00
_cell.angle_beta   90.00
_cell.angle_gamma   90.00
#
_symmetry.space_group_name_H-M   'P 1'
#
loop_
_entity.id
_entity.type
_entity.pdbx_description
1 polymer ?
#
loop_
_entity_poly.entity_id
_entity_poly.type
_entity_poly.pdbx_seq_one_letter_code
_entity_poly.pdbx_strand_id
1 'polypeptide(L)'
;MNRLLRLLSKKHSAFKAFAHDFSEAMFIRDKDDEARVQAVLEAKGISWEYAKRAKASALNRRIRRVIPKRHILVPRLEKLFYGYKDILCTAQNGSLQSRRFFPKLALEMFLRLIQTAKLGFVSDPDGKSLFIRMGTDRDGLPLYRTIRGTNSVEGGVHMAVRRVFGSLQASPELAECLLLNWILRRNQMVCYSSLC
;
A
#
# COMPACT_ATOMS: atom_id res chain seq x y z
N MET A 1 3.36 -4.94 2.42
CA MET A 1 4.32 -3.88 2.03
C MET A 1 4.84 -3.08 3.22
N ASN A 2 4.02 -2.39 3.99
CA ASN A 2 4.45 -1.54 5.11
C ASN A 2 5.22 -2.29 6.23
N ARG A 3 4.93 -3.58 6.46
CA ARG A 3 5.58 -4.35 7.52
C ARG A 3 7.07 -4.59 7.25
N LEU A 4 7.45 -4.89 6.00
CA LEU A 4 8.85 -5.04 5.61
C LEU A 4 9.61 -3.72 5.79
N LEU A 5 9.06 -2.61 5.27
CA LEU A 5 9.70 -1.29 5.36
C LEU A 5 9.88 -0.79 6.80
N ARG A 6 9.01 -1.24 7.74
CA ARG A 6 9.15 -0.91 9.18
C ARG A 6 10.34 -1.59 9.86
N LEU A 7 10.80 -2.72 9.32
CA LEU A 7 11.96 -3.46 9.85
C LEU A 7 13.29 -2.89 9.37
N LEU A 8 13.27 -2.04 8.34
CA LEU A 8 14.47 -1.43 7.77
C LEU A 8 14.79 -0.12 8.47
N SER A 9 16.09 0.16 8.65
CA SER A 9 16.54 1.44 9.19
C SER A 9 16.31 2.55 8.18
N LYS A 10 15.48 3.52 8.53
CA LYS A 10 15.22 4.72 7.69
C LYS A 10 16.46 5.60 7.54
N LYS A 11 17.43 5.47 8.45
CA LYS A 11 18.70 6.22 8.42
C LYS A 11 19.74 5.60 7.49
N HIS A 12 19.52 4.37 7.00
CA HIS A 12 20.42 3.71 6.08
C HIS A 12 20.40 4.39 4.70
N SER A 13 21.56 4.63 4.09
CA SER A 13 21.70 5.33 2.79
C SER A 13 20.85 4.70 1.68
N ALA A 14 20.74 3.38 1.63
CA ALA A 14 19.97 2.65 0.64
C ALA A 14 18.45 2.67 0.88
N PHE A 15 17.95 3.16 2.04
CA PHE A 15 16.52 3.03 2.39
C PHE A 15 15.59 3.71 1.39
N LYS A 16 15.89 4.94 0.99
CA LYS A 16 15.05 5.72 0.07
C LYS A 16 15.01 5.08 -1.32
N ALA A 17 16.17 4.66 -1.83
CA ALA A 17 16.28 3.98 -3.11
C ALA A 17 15.50 2.65 -3.08
N PHE A 18 15.74 1.83 -2.06
CA PHE A 18 15.01 0.57 -1.89
C PHE A 18 13.49 0.76 -1.81
N ALA A 19 13.00 1.73 -1.03
CA ALA A 19 11.57 1.97 -0.88
C ALA A 19 10.92 2.39 -2.22
N HIS A 20 11.62 3.17 -3.03
CA HIS A 20 11.21 3.51 -4.38
C HIS A 20 11.18 2.27 -5.27
N ASP A 21 12.28 1.55 -5.37
CA ASP A 21 12.43 0.38 -6.26
C ASP A 21 11.48 -0.75 -5.85
N PHE A 22 11.23 -0.90 -4.54
CA PHE A 22 10.26 -1.86 -4.03
C PHE A 22 8.83 -1.51 -4.47
N SER A 23 8.47 -0.22 -4.44
CA SER A 23 7.18 0.22 -4.96
C SER A 23 7.06 -0.03 -6.47
N GLU A 24 8.11 0.27 -7.23
CA GLU A 24 8.15 0.02 -8.68
C GLU A 24 8.12 -1.49 -9.00
N ALA A 25 8.78 -2.33 -8.20
CA ALA A 25 8.75 -3.78 -8.38
C ALA A 25 7.36 -4.38 -8.11
N MET A 26 6.67 -3.87 -7.09
CA MET A 26 5.35 -4.36 -6.68
C MET A 26 4.21 -3.95 -7.60
N PHE A 27 4.28 -2.75 -8.20
CA PHE A 27 3.16 -2.16 -8.91
C PHE A 27 3.49 -1.86 -10.37
N ILE A 28 2.47 -2.03 -11.23
CA ILE A 28 2.46 -1.51 -12.59
C ILE A 28 1.41 -0.40 -12.64
N ARG A 29 1.80 0.76 -13.15
CA ARG A 29 0.89 1.89 -13.34
C ARG A 29 0.02 1.69 -14.56
N ASP A 30 -1.21 2.17 -14.48
CA ASP A 30 -2.10 2.28 -15.63
C ASP A 30 -1.55 3.34 -16.59
N LYS A 31 -1.30 2.94 -17.85
CA LYS A 31 -0.64 3.80 -18.84
C LYS A 31 -1.51 4.98 -19.25
N ASP A 32 -2.83 4.80 -19.33
CA ASP A 32 -3.76 5.86 -19.73
C ASP A 32 -3.88 6.92 -18.63
N ASP A 33 -3.92 6.47 -17.38
CA ASP A 33 -3.90 7.40 -16.23
C ASP A 33 -2.56 8.15 -16.16
N GLU A 34 -1.44 7.46 -16.41
CA GLU A 34 -0.11 8.03 -16.41
C GLU A 34 0.04 9.10 -17.50
N ALA A 35 -0.38 8.81 -18.72
CA ALA A 35 -0.34 9.76 -19.84
C ALA A 35 -1.19 11.02 -19.57
N ARG A 36 -2.39 10.86 -19.00
CA ARG A 36 -3.25 12.00 -18.63
C ARG A 36 -2.60 12.89 -17.59
N VAL A 37 -1.99 12.29 -16.57
CA VAL A 37 -1.31 13.05 -15.52
C VAL A 37 -0.05 13.73 -16.05
N GLN A 38 0.72 13.07 -16.92
CA GLN A 38 1.89 13.66 -17.57
C GLN A 38 1.53 14.91 -18.37
N ALA A 39 0.48 14.84 -19.22
CA ALA A 39 0.02 15.98 -20.00
C ALA A 39 -0.33 17.19 -19.13
N VAL A 40 -0.99 16.98 -17.98
CA VAL A 40 -1.33 18.07 -17.04
C VAL A 40 -0.08 18.62 -16.35
N LEU A 41 0.89 17.78 -16.00
CA LEU A 41 2.14 18.23 -15.40
C LEU A 41 2.99 19.03 -16.36
N GLU A 42 3.08 18.60 -17.61
CA GLU A 42 3.77 19.31 -18.70
C GLU A 42 3.16 20.70 -18.94
N ALA A 43 1.82 20.78 -19.00
CA ALA A 43 1.11 22.05 -19.11
C ALA A 43 1.41 23.02 -17.96
N LYS A 44 1.81 22.50 -16.79
CA LYS A 44 2.24 23.27 -15.60
C LYS A 44 3.75 23.49 -15.50
N GLY A 45 4.53 23.05 -16.47
CA GLY A 45 5.99 23.13 -16.45
C GLY A 45 6.65 22.27 -15.37
N ILE A 46 5.97 21.20 -14.91
CA ILE A 46 6.47 20.30 -13.86
C ILE A 46 7.00 19.03 -14.54
N SER A 47 8.30 18.74 -14.37
CA SER A 47 8.88 17.53 -14.93
C SER A 47 8.32 16.26 -14.24
N TRP A 48 8.15 15.20 -15.03
CA TRP A 48 7.67 13.91 -14.55
C TRP A 48 8.57 13.32 -13.45
N GLU A 49 9.90 13.43 -13.61
CA GLU A 49 10.86 12.93 -12.63
C GLU A 49 10.76 13.66 -11.29
N TYR A 50 10.58 14.98 -11.33
CA TYR A 50 10.34 15.76 -10.12
C TYR A 50 9.02 15.33 -9.45
N ALA A 51 7.95 15.16 -10.21
CA ALA A 51 6.65 14.75 -9.68
C ALA A 51 6.71 13.36 -9.00
N LYS A 52 7.43 12.38 -9.60
CA LYS A 52 7.64 11.06 -9.00
C LYS A 52 8.34 11.12 -7.64
N ARG A 53 9.33 12.01 -7.51
CA ARG A 53 10.10 12.15 -6.27
C ARG A 53 9.39 12.99 -5.20
N ALA A 54 8.93 14.17 -5.60
CA ALA A 54 8.40 15.16 -4.65
C ALA A 54 6.89 15.01 -4.39
N LYS A 55 6.12 14.51 -5.36
CA LYS A 55 4.64 14.45 -5.30
C LYS A 55 4.08 13.03 -5.44
N ALA A 56 4.84 12.02 -5.06
CA ALA A 56 4.46 10.59 -5.21
C ALA A 56 3.07 10.28 -4.61
N SER A 57 2.72 10.86 -3.46
CA SER A 57 1.41 10.68 -2.84
C SER A 57 0.26 11.22 -3.71
N ALA A 58 0.47 12.39 -4.34
CA ALA A 58 -0.49 12.99 -5.24
C ALA A 58 -0.66 12.17 -6.52
N LEU A 59 0.44 11.65 -7.09
CA LEU A 59 0.40 10.75 -8.24
C LEU A 59 -0.37 9.46 -7.92
N ASN A 60 -0.10 8.86 -6.75
CA ASN A 60 -0.72 7.62 -6.32
C ASN A 60 -2.24 7.72 -6.13
N ARG A 61 -2.80 8.91 -6.01
CA ARG A 61 -4.25 9.15 -5.95
C ARG A 61 -4.88 9.35 -7.33
N ARG A 62 -4.09 9.66 -8.35
CA ARG A 62 -4.55 9.96 -9.72
C ARG A 62 -4.27 8.82 -10.71
N ILE A 63 -3.33 7.96 -10.40
CA ILE A 63 -2.90 6.86 -11.27
C ILE A 63 -3.24 5.54 -10.59
N ARG A 64 -4.06 4.74 -11.24
CA ARG A 64 -4.34 3.37 -10.79
C ARG A 64 -3.08 2.52 -10.94
N ARG A 65 -2.92 1.58 -10.04
CA ARG A 65 -1.77 0.66 -10.02
C ARG A 65 -2.24 -0.74 -9.74
N VAL A 66 -1.73 -1.70 -10.48
CA VAL A 66 -2.05 -3.12 -10.32
C VAL A 66 -0.84 -3.88 -9.80
N ILE A 67 -1.08 -4.89 -8.97
CA ILE A 67 -0.05 -5.87 -8.63
C ILE A 67 -0.12 -6.96 -9.71
N PRO A 68 0.94 -7.10 -10.52
CA PRO A 68 0.91 -8.00 -11.67
C PRO A 68 0.84 -9.47 -11.25
N LYS A 69 0.56 -10.33 -12.22
CA LYS A 69 0.56 -11.78 -12.05
C LYS A 69 1.91 -12.29 -11.56
N ARG A 70 1.90 -13.45 -10.89
CA ARG A 70 3.09 -14.08 -10.31
C ARG A 70 4.27 -14.20 -11.27
N HIS A 71 4.03 -14.53 -12.55
CA HIS A 71 5.11 -14.69 -13.55
C HIS A 71 5.83 -13.39 -13.88
N ILE A 72 5.20 -12.23 -13.65
CA ILE A 72 5.83 -10.90 -13.80
C ILE A 72 6.35 -10.41 -12.44
N LEU A 73 5.58 -10.61 -11.35
CA LEU A 73 5.89 -10.10 -10.03
C LEU A 73 7.13 -10.76 -9.43
N VAL A 74 7.20 -12.10 -9.51
CA VAL A 74 8.28 -12.86 -8.84
C VAL A 74 9.66 -12.48 -9.37
N PRO A 75 9.93 -12.45 -10.68
CA PRO A 75 11.24 -12.04 -11.20
C PRO A 75 11.63 -10.61 -10.77
N ARG A 76 10.67 -9.69 -10.69
CA ARG A 76 10.90 -8.30 -10.25
C ARG A 76 11.30 -8.24 -8.78
N LEU A 77 10.63 -9.01 -7.92
CA LEU A 77 10.96 -9.11 -6.50
C LEU A 77 12.31 -9.80 -6.26
N GLU A 78 12.60 -10.87 -7.00
CA GLU A 78 13.89 -11.57 -6.92
C GLU A 78 15.01 -10.66 -7.37
N LYS A 79 14.88 -9.95 -8.49
CA LYS A 79 15.87 -8.97 -8.95
C LYS A 79 16.12 -7.90 -7.89
N LEU A 80 15.06 -7.36 -7.29
CA LEU A 80 15.17 -6.39 -6.21
C LEU A 80 15.90 -6.98 -5.00
N PHE A 81 15.52 -8.19 -4.57
CA PHE A 81 16.15 -8.88 -3.45
C PHE A 81 17.66 -9.05 -3.65
N TYR A 82 18.07 -9.59 -4.79
CA TYR A 82 19.47 -9.80 -5.10
C TYR A 82 20.26 -8.49 -5.25
N GLY A 83 19.63 -7.43 -5.71
CA GLY A 83 20.25 -6.10 -5.78
C GLY A 83 20.53 -5.46 -4.42
N TYR A 84 19.78 -5.82 -3.38
CA TYR A 84 19.86 -5.14 -2.08
C TYR A 84 20.33 -6.03 -0.92
N LYS A 85 20.37 -7.36 -1.06
CA LYS A 85 20.66 -8.31 0.03
C LYS A 85 22.04 -8.13 0.68
N ASP A 86 23.03 -7.72 -0.10
CA ASP A 86 24.43 -7.61 0.34
C ASP A 86 24.89 -6.17 0.56
N ILE A 87 23.96 -5.19 0.47
CA ILE A 87 24.32 -3.77 0.66
C ILE A 87 24.69 -3.50 2.12
N LEU A 88 25.88 -2.90 2.28
CA LEU A 88 26.42 -2.43 3.55
C LEU A 88 26.33 -0.90 3.59
N CYS A 89 26.01 -0.33 4.75
CA CYS A 89 26.08 1.12 4.98
C CYS A 89 27.49 1.47 5.44
N THR A 90 28.18 2.31 4.70
CA THR A 90 29.37 3.00 5.19
C THR A 90 28.92 4.13 6.10
N ALA A 91 29.25 4.06 7.39
CA ALA A 91 28.91 5.10 8.34
C ALA A 91 29.65 6.41 8.00
N GLN A 92 28.90 7.52 7.98
CA GLN A 92 29.43 8.86 7.70
C GLN A 92 30.38 9.40 8.81
N ASN A 93 30.57 8.69 9.91
CA ASN A 93 31.33 9.13 11.09
C ASN A 93 32.48 8.21 11.46
N GLY A 94 33.30 7.72 10.50
CA GLY A 94 34.62 7.15 10.80
C GLY A 94 34.65 5.87 11.65
N SER A 95 33.57 5.44 12.26
CA SER A 95 33.47 4.16 12.96
C SER A 95 32.96 3.09 11.98
N LEU A 96 33.82 2.16 11.64
CA LEU A 96 33.63 1.01 10.75
C LEU A 96 32.63 -0.02 11.30
N GLN A 97 31.40 0.37 11.58
CA GLN A 97 30.34 -0.62 11.72
C GLN A 97 29.56 -0.69 10.40
N SER A 98 30.05 -1.55 9.50
CA SER A 98 29.32 -1.91 8.27
C SER A 98 28.00 -2.59 8.63
N ARG A 99 26.95 -1.81 8.74
CA ARG A 99 25.59 -2.34 9.06
C ARG A 99 24.95 -2.84 7.78
N ARG A 100 24.56 -4.08 7.75
CA ARG A 100 23.77 -4.66 6.64
C ARG A 100 22.44 -3.93 6.49
N PHE A 101 22.05 -3.69 5.24
CA PHE A 101 20.75 -3.05 4.93
C PHE A 101 19.57 -3.91 5.41
N PHE A 102 19.62 -5.23 5.16
CA PHE A 102 18.62 -6.16 5.66
C PHE A 102 19.05 -6.79 7.00
N PRO A 103 18.39 -6.44 8.13
CA PRO A 103 18.45 -7.26 9.34
C PRO A 103 17.89 -8.66 9.05
N LYS A 104 18.29 -9.66 9.82
CA LYS A 104 17.87 -11.07 9.65
C LYS A 104 16.34 -11.20 9.48
N LEU A 105 15.57 -10.56 10.35
CA LEU A 105 14.10 -10.59 10.31
C LEU A 105 13.53 -9.97 9.02
N ALA A 106 14.12 -8.88 8.52
CA ALA A 106 13.68 -8.27 7.26
C ALA A 106 14.00 -9.16 6.05
N LEU A 107 15.15 -9.83 6.08
CA LEU A 107 15.54 -10.80 5.06
C LEU A 107 14.54 -11.96 5.00
N GLU A 108 14.23 -12.56 6.14
CA GLU A 108 13.25 -13.65 6.25
C GLU A 108 11.86 -13.20 5.76
N MET A 109 11.44 -11.99 6.12
CA MET A 109 10.16 -11.44 5.67
C MET A 109 10.14 -11.21 4.16
N PHE A 110 11.24 -10.78 3.57
CA PHE A 110 11.29 -10.58 2.12
C PHE A 110 11.24 -11.93 1.39
N LEU A 111 11.95 -12.93 1.87
CA LEU A 111 11.88 -14.29 1.32
C LEU A 111 10.45 -14.87 1.43
N ARG A 112 9.77 -14.67 2.56
CA ARG A 112 8.36 -15.06 2.72
C ARG A 112 7.45 -14.32 1.73
N LEU A 113 7.70 -13.04 1.48
CA LEU A 113 6.95 -12.27 0.46
C LEU A 113 7.12 -12.90 -0.93
N ILE A 114 8.35 -13.25 -1.33
CA ILE A 114 8.62 -13.91 -2.60
C ILE A 114 7.87 -15.26 -2.67
N GLN A 115 7.92 -16.06 -1.61
CA GLN A 115 7.18 -17.34 -1.57
C GLN A 115 5.67 -17.12 -1.70
N THR A 116 5.11 -16.15 -0.98
CA THR A 116 3.68 -15.81 -1.08
C THR A 116 3.30 -15.34 -2.49
N ALA A 117 4.20 -14.59 -3.14
CA ALA A 117 4.03 -14.16 -4.53
C ALA A 117 4.08 -15.35 -5.51
N LYS A 118 4.96 -16.33 -5.30
CA LYS A 118 5.03 -17.59 -6.07
C LYS A 118 3.73 -18.39 -6.00
N LEU A 119 3.07 -18.37 -4.84
CA LEU A 119 1.76 -19.00 -4.63
C LEU A 119 0.60 -18.19 -5.28
N GLY A 120 0.86 -16.96 -5.75
CA GLY A 120 -0.13 -16.12 -6.41
C GLY A 120 -1.01 -15.28 -5.48
N PHE A 121 -0.82 -15.36 -4.16
CA PHE A 121 -1.67 -14.67 -3.17
C PHE A 121 -1.44 -13.15 -3.08
N VAL A 122 -0.40 -12.63 -3.74
CA VAL A 122 -0.09 -11.20 -3.73
C VAL A 122 -0.68 -10.47 -4.93
N SER A 123 -0.90 -11.15 -6.05
CA SER A 123 -1.42 -10.58 -7.30
C SER A 123 -2.86 -10.12 -7.18
N ASP A 124 -3.20 -9.03 -7.88
CA ASP A 124 -4.59 -8.59 -7.95
C ASP A 124 -5.47 -9.62 -8.71
N PRO A 125 -6.75 -9.77 -8.33
CA PRO A 125 -7.67 -10.68 -9.00
C PRO A 125 -7.96 -10.20 -10.43
N ASP A 126 -8.24 -11.16 -11.32
CA ASP A 126 -8.59 -10.87 -12.71
C ASP A 126 -9.95 -10.20 -12.85
N GLY A 127 -10.05 -9.29 -13.81
CA GLY A 127 -11.31 -8.67 -14.20
C GLY A 127 -11.97 -7.77 -13.15
N LYS A 128 -11.33 -7.56 -11.98
CA LYS A 128 -11.87 -6.72 -10.92
C LYS A 128 -10.99 -5.50 -10.68
N SER A 129 -11.57 -4.30 -10.83
CA SER A 129 -10.90 -3.08 -10.42
C SER A 129 -10.88 -2.98 -8.90
N LEU A 130 -9.69 -2.82 -8.31
CA LEU A 130 -9.52 -2.55 -6.88
C LEU A 130 -9.42 -1.05 -6.58
N PHE A 131 -10.01 -0.22 -7.45
CA PHE A 131 -10.05 1.23 -7.31
C PHE A 131 -11.49 1.74 -7.44
N ILE A 132 -11.85 2.64 -6.53
CA ILE A 132 -13.11 3.41 -6.58
C ILE A 132 -12.76 4.83 -6.99
N ARG A 133 -13.49 5.37 -7.98
CA ARG A 133 -13.40 6.78 -8.36
C ARG A 133 -14.08 7.62 -7.29
N MET A 134 -13.33 8.57 -6.69
CA MET A 134 -13.82 9.45 -5.62
C MET A 134 -14.30 10.82 -6.11
N GLY A 135 -14.02 11.13 -7.38
CA GLY A 135 -14.32 12.43 -7.97
C GLY A 135 -13.24 12.86 -8.93
N THR A 136 -13.20 14.16 -9.17
CA THR A 136 -12.25 14.81 -10.08
C THR A 136 -11.57 15.96 -9.34
N ASP A 137 -10.28 16.18 -9.54
CA ASP A 137 -9.57 17.29 -8.94
C ASP A 137 -9.76 18.61 -9.73
N ARG A 138 -9.11 19.69 -9.28
CA ARG A 138 -9.16 21.02 -9.93
C ARG A 138 -8.56 21.01 -11.35
N ASP A 139 -7.76 20.03 -11.67
CA ASP A 139 -7.07 19.86 -12.95
C ASP A 139 -7.85 18.96 -13.93
N GLY A 140 -9.07 18.55 -13.58
CA GLY A 140 -9.88 17.64 -14.36
C GLY A 140 -9.43 16.16 -14.26
N LEU A 141 -8.44 15.84 -13.41
CA LEU A 141 -7.92 14.49 -13.26
C LEU A 141 -8.78 13.68 -12.29
N PRO A 142 -9.08 12.41 -12.61
CA PRO A 142 -9.83 11.55 -11.71
C PRO A 142 -9.00 11.25 -10.45
N LEU A 143 -9.68 11.21 -9.31
CA LEU A 143 -9.12 10.79 -8.03
C LEU A 143 -9.60 9.38 -7.71
N TYR A 144 -8.67 8.52 -7.35
CA TYR A 144 -8.93 7.13 -7.01
C TYR A 144 -8.59 6.80 -5.57
N ARG A 145 -9.40 5.93 -4.99
CA ARG A 145 -9.13 5.25 -3.71
C ARG A 145 -9.01 3.77 -3.94
N THR A 146 -7.95 3.16 -3.43
CA THR A 146 -7.80 1.70 -3.48
C THR A 146 -8.58 1.03 -2.36
N ILE A 147 -9.20 -0.11 -2.69
CA ILE A 147 -9.86 -1.00 -1.72
C ILE A 147 -8.94 -2.18 -1.32
N ARG A 148 -7.67 -2.18 -1.77
CA ARG A 148 -6.70 -3.17 -1.31
C ARG A 148 -6.42 -3.01 0.17
N GLY A 149 -6.40 -4.14 0.84
CA GLY A 149 -6.06 -4.21 2.26
C GLY A 149 -7.26 -4.10 3.19
N THR A 150 -7.04 -4.45 4.42
CA THR A 150 -8.03 -4.55 5.50
C THR A 150 -8.23 -3.24 6.26
N ASN A 151 -7.59 -2.14 5.85
CA ASN A 151 -7.64 -0.86 6.59
C ASN A 151 -9.07 -0.34 6.80
N SER A 152 -9.98 -0.58 5.85
CA SER A 152 -11.40 -0.21 6.02
C SER A 152 -12.12 -1.13 7.00
N VAL A 153 -11.71 -2.39 7.09
CA VAL A 153 -12.24 -3.35 8.07
C VAL A 153 -11.64 -3.06 9.44
N GLU A 154 -10.31 -2.91 9.52
CA GLU A 154 -9.61 -2.62 10.78
C GLU A 154 -9.97 -1.24 11.34
N GLY A 155 -9.96 -0.19 10.52
CA GLY A 155 -10.31 1.17 10.92
C GLY A 155 -11.81 1.44 11.04
N GLY A 156 -12.65 0.73 10.30
CA GLY A 156 -14.10 0.87 10.30
C GLY A 156 -14.78 -0.12 11.25
N VAL A 157 -14.84 -1.38 10.83
CA VAL A 157 -15.60 -2.42 11.56
C VAL A 157 -14.96 -2.73 12.90
N HIS A 158 -13.67 -3.03 12.93
CA HIS A 158 -12.96 -3.41 14.15
C HIS A 158 -12.99 -2.29 15.21
N MET A 159 -12.73 -1.04 14.80
CA MET A 159 -12.78 0.10 15.72
C MET A 159 -14.21 0.40 16.20
N ALA A 160 -15.21 0.22 15.33
CA ALA A 160 -16.61 0.41 15.71
C ALA A 160 -17.07 -0.68 16.69
N VAL A 161 -16.73 -1.94 16.43
CA VAL A 161 -17.00 -3.05 17.35
C VAL A 161 -16.30 -2.81 18.69
N ARG A 162 -15.02 -2.43 18.71
CA ARG A 162 -14.32 -2.06 19.94
C ARG A 162 -15.00 -0.94 20.72
N ARG A 163 -15.58 0.07 20.04
CA ARG A 163 -16.30 1.16 20.71
C ARG A 163 -17.60 0.67 21.34
N VAL A 164 -18.32 -0.24 20.65
CA VAL A 164 -19.59 -0.80 21.13
C VAL A 164 -19.36 -1.70 22.36
N PHE A 165 -18.32 -2.53 22.32
CA PHE A 165 -18.02 -3.43 23.44
C PHE A 165 -17.24 -2.73 24.55
N GLY A 166 -16.48 -1.66 24.25
CA GLY A 166 -15.69 -0.91 25.23
C GLY A 166 -14.77 -1.80 26.05
N SER A 167 -14.76 -1.53 27.36
CA SER A 167 -14.11 -2.36 28.37
C SER A 167 -15.10 -3.31 29.09
N LEU A 168 -16.32 -3.46 28.56
CA LEU A 168 -17.35 -4.29 29.13
C LEU A 168 -16.95 -5.77 29.01
N GLN A 169 -16.92 -6.46 30.14
CA GLN A 169 -16.95 -7.92 30.19
C GLN A 169 -18.40 -8.34 29.90
N ALA A 170 -18.79 -8.28 28.63
CA ALA A 170 -20.14 -8.62 28.22
C ALA A 170 -20.33 -10.14 28.28
N SER A 171 -21.48 -10.59 28.78
CA SER A 171 -21.88 -11.99 28.60
C SER A 171 -22.04 -12.30 27.09
N PRO A 172 -21.95 -13.57 26.69
CA PRO A 172 -22.14 -13.94 25.27
C PRO A 172 -23.43 -13.39 24.67
N GLU A 173 -24.54 -13.45 25.42
CA GLU A 173 -25.87 -12.96 24.99
C GLU A 173 -25.88 -11.43 24.80
N LEU A 174 -25.28 -10.69 25.74
CA LEU A 174 -25.16 -9.24 25.61
C LEU A 174 -24.26 -8.86 24.44
N ALA A 175 -23.16 -9.60 24.24
CA ALA A 175 -22.24 -9.39 23.11
C ALA A 175 -22.95 -9.59 21.77
N GLU A 176 -23.77 -10.63 21.66
CA GLU A 176 -24.57 -10.91 20.46
C GLU A 176 -25.59 -9.79 20.20
N CYS A 177 -26.34 -9.38 21.20
CA CYS A 177 -27.30 -8.27 21.10
C CYS A 177 -26.64 -6.96 20.66
N LEU A 178 -25.50 -6.61 21.24
CA LEU A 178 -24.75 -5.41 20.86
C LEU A 178 -24.24 -5.47 19.43
N LEU A 179 -23.74 -6.63 18.99
CA LEU A 179 -23.24 -6.86 17.63
C LEU A 179 -24.38 -6.76 16.60
N LEU A 180 -25.50 -7.41 16.85
CA LEU A 180 -26.69 -7.37 15.98
C LEU A 180 -27.25 -5.95 15.85
N ASN A 181 -27.35 -5.22 16.95
CA ASN A 181 -27.80 -3.82 16.93
C ASN A 181 -26.83 -2.94 16.12
N TRP A 182 -25.50 -3.14 16.27
CA TRP A 182 -24.52 -2.42 15.49
C TRP A 182 -24.61 -2.74 13.99
N ILE A 183 -24.77 -4.02 13.62
CA ILE A 183 -24.93 -4.47 12.23
C ILE A 183 -26.20 -3.84 11.62
N LEU A 184 -27.31 -3.88 12.34
CA LEU A 184 -28.59 -3.31 11.88
C LEU A 184 -28.46 -1.81 11.57
N ARG A 185 -27.92 -1.03 12.52
CA ARG A 185 -27.69 0.42 12.33
C ARG A 185 -26.77 0.72 11.16
N ARG A 186 -25.70 -0.07 11.00
CA ARG A 186 -24.75 0.10 9.90
C ARG A 186 -25.41 -0.18 8.55
N ASN A 187 -26.20 -1.23 8.45
CA ASN A 187 -26.92 -1.57 7.22
C ASN A 187 -27.94 -0.48 6.85
N GLN A 188 -28.67 0.06 7.82
CA GLN A 188 -29.55 1.20 7.59
C GLN A 188 -28.81 2.41 7.04
N MET A 189 -27.66 2.79 7.63
CA MET A 189 -26.85 3.90 7.13
C MET A 189 -26.32 3.68 5.70
N VAL A 190 -25.95 2.44 5.35
CA VAL A 190 -25.50 2.10 3.99
C VAL A 190 -26.66 2.21 2.99
N CYS A 191 -27.85 1.74 3.35
CA CYS A 191 -29.05 1.86 2.49
C CYS A 191 -29.41 3.32 2.23
N TYR A 192 -29.38 4.18 3.24
CA TYR A 192 -29.67 5.62 3.07
C TYR A 192 -28.62 6.32 2.19
N SER A 193 -27.35 5.97 2.29
CA SER A 193 -26.28 6.57 1.48
C SER A 193 -26.24 6.06 0.02
N SER A 194 -26.99 5.01 -0.29
CA SER A 194 -27.11 4.46 -1.66
C SER A 194 -28.34 4.96 -2.41
N LEU A 195 -29.23 5.71 -1.73
CA LEU A 195 -30.47 6.26 -2.29
C LEU A 195 -30.37 7.78 -2.60
N CYS A 196 -29.24 8.40 -2.32
CA CYS A 196 -28.84 9.76 -2.73
C CYS A 196 -27.70 9.70 -3.72
#